data_a5c798065c6ff29a5733bdcba46e60bd
#
_entry.id   a5c798065c6ff29a5733bdcba46e60bd
#
_cell.length_a   1.000
_cell.length_b   1.000
_cell.length_c   1.000
_cell.angle_alpha   90.00
_cell.angle_beta   90.00
_cell.angle_gamma   90.00
#
_symmetry.space_group_name_H-M   'P 1'
#
loop_
_entity.id
_entity.type
_entity.pdbx_description
1 polymer ?
#
loop_
_entity_poly.entity_id
_entity_poly.type
_entity_poly.pdbx_seq_one_letter_code
_entity_poly.pdbx_strand_id
1 'polypeptide(L)'
;MITHGEPKANNILITSNGPVMIDWDTVRLGPPTRDLWMIGGHQRYTALTERVLPSEQLDFYRLRRDLADLCSSGSWFCKPHEATADTELSWHGAVAICKRLSAGTPGPPWASQS
;
A
#
# COMPACT_ATOMS: atom_id res chain seq x y z
N MET A 1 -16.61 6.80 1.30
CA MET A 1 -15.96 7.83 2.14
C MET A 1 -14.79 8.46 1.40
N ILE A 2 -14.26 9.55 1.90
CA ILE A 2 -13.00 10.10 1.38
C ILE A 2 -11.85 9.25 1.88
N THR A 3 -10.98 8.82 0.97
CA THR A 3 -9.78 8.03 1.26
C THR A 3 -8.54 8.78 0.78
N HIS A 4 -7.43 8.60 1.49
CA HIS A 4 -6.15 9.23 1.16
C HIS A 4 -5.45 8.53 -0.02
N GLY A 5 -5.41 7.21 0.00
CA GLY A 5 -4.77 6.37 -1.01
C GLY A 5 -3.35 5.94 -0.67
N GLU A 6 -2.60 6.75 0.09
CA GLU A 6 -1.24 6.42 0.54
C GLU A 6 -1.00 6.82 2.00
N PRO A 7 -1.78 6.28 2.95
CA PRO A 7 -1.67 6.64 4.36
C PRO A 7 -0.49 5.91 5.05
N LYS A 8 0.70 6.13 4.56
CA LYS A 8 1.93 5.52 5.06
C LYS A 8 2.72 6.49 5.96
N ALA A 9 3.65 5.95 6.74
CA ALA A 9 4.36 6.71 7.77
C ALA A 9 5.05 7.99 7.25
N ASN A 10 5.62 7.96 6.05
CA ASN A 10 6.26 9.13 5.45
C ASN A 10 5.28 10.21 4.96
N ASN A 11 3.98 9.93 4.95
CA ASN A 11 2.92 10.90 4.69
C ASN A 11 2.23 11.38 5.98
N ILE A 12 2.82 11.11 7.14
CA ILE A 12 2.32 11.54 8.44
C ILE A 12 3.40 12.36 9.13
N LEU A 13 3.09 13.62 9.41
CA LEU A 13 3.94 14.51 10.19
C LEU A 13 3.46 14.54 11.63
N ILE A 14 4.40 14.43 12.57
CA ILE A 14 4.10 14.60 13.99
C ILE A 14 4.32 16.05 14.34
N THR A 15 3.26 16.73 14.75
CA THR A 15 3.28 18.14 15.17
C THR A 15 2.96 18.28 16.66
N SER A 16 3.16 19.48 17.20
CA SER A 16 2.78 19.80 18.57
C SER A 16 1.27 19.62 18.85
N ASN A 17 0.43 19.67 17.81
CA ASN A 17 -1.01 19.48 17.88
C ASN A 17 -1.45 18.07 17.49
N GLY A 18 -0.52 17.14 17.34
CA GLY A 18 -0.79 15.75 16.96
C GLY A 18 -0.35 15.41 15.54
N PRO A 19 -0.65 14.21 15.08
CA PRO A 19 -0.29 13.76 13.73
C PRO A 19 -1.12 14.48 12.66
N VAL A 20 -0.46 14.86 11.58
CA VAL A 20 -1.06 15.50 10.40
C VAL A 20 -0.72 14.67 9.17
N MET A 21 -1.73 14.33 8.40
CA MET A 21 -1.55 13.61 7.14
C MET A 21 -1.31 14.60 6.01
N ILE A 22 -0.28 14.33 5.20
CA ILE A 22 0.15 15.15 4.07
C ILE A 22 0.09 14.36 2.77
N ASP A 23 0.34 15.01 1.63
CA ASP A 23 0.38 14.41 0.30
C ASP A 23 -0.96 13.80 -0.12
N TRP A 24 -1.93 14.66 -0.34
CA TRP A 24 -3.32 14.31 -0.70
C TRP A 24 -3.54 14.16 -2.21
N ASP A 25 -2.48 13.98 -2.99
CA ASP A 25 -2.56 13.90 -4.47
C ASP A 25 -3.44 12.73 -4.95
N THR A 26 -3.52 11.67 -4.16
CA THR A 26 -4.27 10.46 -4.50
C THR A 26 -5.64 10.37 -3.83
N VAL A 27 -6.12 11.47 -3.25
CA VAL A 27 -7.43 11.51 -2.57
C VAL A 27 -8.57 11.13 -3.53
N ARG A 28 -9.44 10.23 -3.09
CA ARG A 28 -10.62 9.78 -3.84
C ARG A 28 -11.73 9.33 -2.91
N LEU A 29 -12.94 9.34 -3.42
CA LEU A 29 -14.03 8.58 -2.82
C LEU A 29 -13.78 7.09 -3.03
N GLY A 30 -13.92 6.31 -1.99
CA GLY A 30 -13.70 4.88 -2.03
C GLY A 30 -14.06 4.19 -0.71
N PRO A 31 -13.98 2.86 -0.68
CA PRO A 31 -14.20 2.11 0.53
C PRO A 31 -13.02 2.27 1.50
N PRO A 32 -13.22 2.09 2.82
CA PRO A 32 -12.14 2.21 3.80
C PRO A 32 -10.99 1.23 3.57
N THR A 33 -11.25 0.10 2.92
CA THR A 33 -10.22 -0.89 2.54
C THR A 33 -9.13 -0.30 1.66
N ARG A 34 -9.41 0.76 0.89
CA ARG A 34 -8.43 1.45 0.07
C ARG A 34 -7.26 2.02 0.87
N ASP A 35 -7.50 2.42 2.10
CA ASP A 35 -6.47 2.94 3.00
C ASP A 35 -6.01 1.89 4.02
N LEU A 36 -6.95 1.12 4.56
CA LEU A 36 -6.68 0.21 5.67
C LEU A 36 -5.85 -1.01 5.29
N TRP A 37 -5.83 -1.43 4.03
CA TRP A 37 -4.97 -2.52 3.60
C TRP A 37 -3.48 -2.22 3.85
N MET A 38 -3.12 -0.94 3.79
CA MET A 38 -1.73 -0.47 3.91
C MET A 38 -1.30 -0.32 5.37
N ILE A 39 -2.19 0.12 6.24
CA ILE A 39 -1.87 0.43 7.63
C ILE A 39 -2.26 -0.67 8.62
N GLY A 40 -3.02 -1.66 8.17
CA GLY A 40 -3.36 -2.84 8.99
C GLY A 40 -4.31 -2.61 10.16
N GLY A 41 -4.98 -1.50 10.23
CA GLY A 41 -5.84 -1.15 11.39
C GLY A 41 -7.26 -1.68 11.34
N HIS A 42 -7.55 -2.72 10.56
CA HIS A 42 -8.93 -3.14 10.28
C HIS A 42 -9.67 -3.75 11.48
N GLN A 43 -8.99 -4.44 12.38
CA GLN A 43 -9.62 -4.93 13.62
C GLN A 43 -10.12 -3.76 14.49
N ARG A 44 -9.29 -2.74 14.65
CA ARG A 44 -9.65 -1.53 15.38
C ARG A 44 -10.76 -0.75 14.67
N TYR A 45 -10.70 -0.68 13.35
CA TYR A 45 -11.76 -0.08 12.55
C TYR A 45 -13.09 -0.79 12.77
N THR A 46 -13.10 -2.12 12.69
CA THR A 46 -14.29 -2.94 12.94
C THR A 46 -14.85 -2.71 14.37
N ALA A 47 -13.97 -2.68 15.37
CA ALA A 47 -14.37 -2.42 16.74
C ALA A 47 -15.01 -1.03 16.95
N LEU A 48 -14.52 -0.02 16.22
CA LEU A 48 -15.02 1.35 16.34
C LEU A 48 -16.27 1.64 15.52
N THR A 49 -16.46 0.93 14.41
CA THR A 49 -17.52 1.24 13.43
C THR A 49 -18.58 0.16 13.31
N GLU A 50 -18.35 -1.00 13.92
CA GLU A 50 -19.19 -2.22 13.80
C GLU A 50 -19.29 -2.71 12.33
N ARG A 51 -18.36 -2.26 11.45
CA ARG A 51 -18.31 -2.66 10.05
C ARG A 51 -17.15 -3.60 9.81
N VAL A 52 -17.46 -4.76 9.24
CA VAL A 52 -16.45 -5.73 8.81
C VAL A 52 -15.93 -5.31 7.44
N LEU A 53 -14.61 -5.32 7.28
CA LEU A 53 -13.95 -5.07 6.00
C LEU A 53 -13.82 -6.39 5.23
N PRO A 54 -14.31 -6.46 3.97
CA PRO A 54 -14.14 -7.68 3.17
C PRO A 54 -12.65 -7.95 2.89
N SER A 55 -12.19 -9.15 3.21
CA SER A 55 -10.80 -9.55 2.98
C SER A 55 -10.40 -9.49 1.49
N GLU A 56 -11.33 -9.82 0.61
CA GLU A 56 -11.13 -9.74 -0.85
C GLU A 56 -10.84 -8.31 -1.32
N GLN A 57 -11.46 -7.29 -0.70
CA GLN A 57 -11.18 -5.90 -1.01
C GLN A 57 -9.78 -5.48 -0.54
N LEU A 58 -9.36 -5.94 0.63
CA LEU A 58 -8.00 -5.70 1.14
C LEU A 58 -6.96 -6.32 0.20
N ASP A 59 -7.19 -7.55 -0.23
CA ASP A 59 -6.34 -8.26 -1.18
C ASP A 59 -6.32 -7.58 -2.56
N PHE A 60 -7.46 -7.09 -3.03
CA PHE A 60 -7.57 -6.34 -4.27
C PHE A 60 -6.69 -5.08 -4.26
N TYR A 61 -6.76 -4.27 -3.20
CA TYR A 61 -5.97 -3.03 -3.14
C TYR A 61 -4.48 -3.31 -2.99
N ARG A 62 -4.10 -4.37 -2.28
CA ARG A 62 -2.71 -4.82 -2.20
C ARG A 62 -2.19 -5.24 -3.59
N LEU A 63 -2.93 -6.09 -4.27
CA LEU A 63 -2.56 -6.55 -5.62
C LEU A 63 -2.47 -5.38 -6.61
N ARG A 64 -3.43 -4.47 -6.56
CA ARG A 64 -3.44 -3.27 -7.39
C ARG A 64 -2.18 -2.43 -7.18
N ARG A 65 -1.74 -2.27 -5.93
CA ARG A 65 -0.49 -1.56 -5.61
C ARG A 65 0.73 -2.30 -6.15
N ASP A 66 0.80 -3.59 -5.93
CA ASP A 66 1.90 -4.41 -6.44
C ASP A 66 2.02 -4.30 -7.96
N LEU A 67 0.92 -4.39 -8.68
CA LEU A 67 0.91 -4.25 -10.13
C LEU A 67 1.31 -2.83 -10.58
N ALA A 68 0.86 -1.79 -9.90
CA ALA A 68 1.25 -0.42 -10.19
C ALA A 68 2.75 -0.20 -9.99
N ASP A 69 3.31 -0.73 -8.91
CA ASP A 69 4.74 -0.65 -8.62
C ASP A 69 5.57 -1.44 -9.63
N LEU A 70 5.11 -2.62 -10.05
CA LEU A 70 5.77 -3.40 -11.12
C LEU A 70 5.73 -2.67 -12.46
N CYS A 71 4.62 -2.04 -12.83
CA CYS A 71 4.51 -1.26 -14.05
C CYS A 71 5.48 -0.07 -14.03
N SER A 72 5.58 0.65 -12.93
CA SER A 72 6.50 1.77 -12.77
C SER A 72 7.96 1.32 -12.86
N SER A 73 8.33 0.27 -12.15
CA SER A 73 9.68 -0.30 -12.18
C SER A 73 10.02 -0.86 -13.55
N GLY A 74 9.11 -1.60 -14.18
CA GLY A 74 9.29 -2.14 -15.53
C GLY A 74 9.50 -1.05 -16.57
N SER A 75 8.72 0.02 -16.51
CA SER A 75 8.89 1.16 -17.39
C SER A 75 10.27 1.82 -17.22
N TRP A 76 10.75 1.92 -15.98
CA TRP A 76 12.07 2.48 -15.69
C TRP A 76 13.19 1.59 -16.21
N PHE A 77 13.15 0.28 -15.91
CA PHE A 77 14.22 -0.67 -16.28
C PHE A 77 14.22 -1.06 -17.76
N CYS A 78 13.15 -0.79 -18.50
CA CYS A 78 13.11 -0.92 -19.97
C CYS A 78 13.79 0.24 -20.70
N LYS A 79 14.24 1.28 -20.00
CA LYS A 79 14.96 2.43 -20.54
C LYS A 79 16.41 2.44 -20.05
N PRO A 80 17.35 3.13 -20.75
CA PRO A 80 18.67 3.37 -20.21
C PRO A 80 18.59 4.03 -18.82
N HIS A 81 19.29 3.48 -17.85
CA HIS A 81 19.32 3.97 -16.47
C HIS A 81 20.71 3.77 -15.87
N GLU A 82 21.04 4.57 -14.86
CA GLU A 82 22.28 4.42 -14.11
C GLU A 82 22.11 3.45 -12.95
N ALA A 83 23.18 2.72 -12.61
CA ALA A 83 23.23 1.87 -11.42
C ALA A 83 23.46 2.74 -10.18
N THR A 84 22.39 3.24 -9.58
CA THR A 84 22.41 4.01 -8.34
C THR A 84 21.83 3.20 -7.19
N ALA A 85 22.00 3.69 -5.96
CA ALA A 85 21.34 3.07 -4.79
C ALA A 85 19.82 3.02 -4.95
N ASP A 86 19.22 4.03 -5.55
CA ASP A 86 17.78 4.08 -5.79
C ASP A 86 17.33 3.07 -6.84
N THR A 87 18.09 2.88 -7.93
CA THR A 87 17.79 1.86 -8.94
C THR A 87 17.91 0.45 -8.38
N GLU A 88 18.93 0.18 -7.55
CA GLU A 88 19.06 -1.11 -6.88
C GLU A 88 17.91 -1.38 -5.92
N LEU A 89 17.50 -0.39 -5.13
CA LEU A 89 16.36 -0.51 -4.23
C LEU A 89 15.07 -0.81 -4.97
N SER A 90 14.81 -0.11 -6.09
CA SER A 90 13.66 -0.35 -6.95
C SER A 90 13.69 -1.74 -7.59
N TRP A 91 14.86 -2.21 -8.02
CA TRP A 91 15.03 -3.55 -8.58
C TRP A 91 14.73 -4.63 -7.54
N HIS A 92 15.28 -4.52 -6.34
CA HIS A 92 15.02 -5.47 -5.26
C HIS A 92 13.55 -5.48 -4.85
N GLY A 93 12.90 -4.31 -4.83
CA GLY A 93 11.46 -4.20 -4.57
C GLY A 93 10.64 -4.92 -5.64
N ALA A 94 10.94 -4.71 -6.92
CA ALA A 94 10.26 -5.37 -8.03
C ALA A 94 10.44 -6.90 -7.99
N VAL A 95 11.65 -7.38 -7.74
CA VAL A 95 11.93 -8.82 -7.60
C VAL A 95 11.16 -9.42 -6.42
N ALA A 96 11.11 -8.73 -5.28
CA ALA A 96 10.34 -9.18 -4.12
C ALA A 96 8.85 -9.31 -4.43
N ILE A 97 8.27 -8.36 -5.15
CA ILE A 97 6.86 -8.41 -5.60
C ILE A 97 6.64 -9.61 -6.52
N CYS A 98 7.51 -9.80 -7.51
CA CYS A 98 7.42 -10.94 -8.43
C CYS A 98 7.47 -12.28 -7.69
N LYS A 99 8.39 -12.44 -6.75
CA LYS A 99 8.52 -13.65 -5.94
C LYS A 99 7.25 -13.91 -5.12
N ARG A 100 6.71 -12.87 -4.49
CA ARG A 100 5.48 -12.98 -3.69
C ARG A 100 4.29 -13.39 -4.54
N LEU A 101 4.09 -12.77 -5.71
CA LEU A 101 2.99 -13.09 -6.61
C LEU A 101 3.13 -14.49 -7.19
N SER A 102 4.34 -14.91 -7.56
CA SER A 102 4.61 -16.25 -8.12
C SER A 102 4.42 -17.36 -7.10
N ALA A 103 4.74 -17.11 -5.84
CA ALA A 103 4.59 -18.09 -4.77
C ALA A 103 3.14 -18.21 -4.26
N GLY A 104 2.22 -17.35 -4.71
CA GLY A 104 0.88 -17.28 -4.16
C GLY A 104 0.86 -16.94 -2.68
N THR A 105 1.91 -16.27 -2.17
CA THR A 105 2.04 -15.94 -0.76
C THR A 105 0.93 -14.99 -0.33
N PRO A 106 0.22 -15.30 0.75
CA PRO A 106 -0.75 -14.36 1.31
C PRO A 106 -0.06 -13.06 1.67
N GLY A 107 -0.82 -11.99 1.71
CA GLY A 107 -0.32 -10.68 2.06
C GLY A 107 0.33 -10.60 3.43
N PRO A 108 0.66 -9.41 3.88
CA PRO A 108 1.30 -9.22 5.18
C PRO A 108 0.49 -9.91 6.30
N PRO A 109 1.13 -10.26 7.43
CA PRO A 109 0.51 -11.08 8.49
C PRO A 109 -0.85 -10.57 8.98
N TRP A 110 -1.06 -9.27 8.92
CA TRP A 110 -2.33 -8.68 9.33
C TRP A 110 -3.49 -8.94 8.35
N ALA A 111 -3.21 -9.27 7.08
CA ALA A 111 -4.24 -9.56 6.08
C ALA A 111 -4.96 -10.89 6.34
N SER A 112 -4.34 -11.80 7.06
CA SER A 112 -4.93 -13.09 7.45
C SER A 112 -5.80 -13.03 8.71
N GLN A 113 -5.87 -11.88 9.38
CA GLN A 113 -6.60 -11.68 10.64
C GLN A 113 -7.94 -10.96 10.46
N SER A 114 -8.37 -10.78 9.24
CA SER A 114 -9.63 -10.10 8.92
C SER A 114 -10.85 -11.01 9.08
#